data_77f8c9df2c82ae1c67040b46ebfea221
#
_entry.id   77f8c9df2c82ae1c67040b46ebfea221
#
_cell.length_a   1.000
_cell.length_b   1.000
_cell.length_c   1.000
_cell.angle_alpha   90.00
_cell.angle_beta   90.00
_cell.angle_gamma   90.00
#
_symmetry.space_group_name_H-M   'P 1'
#
loop_
_entity.id
_entity.type
_entity.pdbx_description
1 polymer ?
#
loop_
_entity_poly.entity_id
_entity_poly.type
_entity_poly.pdbx_seq_one_letter_code
_entity_poly.pdbx_strand_id
1 'polypeptide(L)'
;MRDSSFSKAFLWGAAAASAQIEGGWKDGGRTPSIWDMATKKQVKHGETCHTACDHFHRWKEDVALMKEMGLKSYRFSISWSRVIPEEGKVNPEVLKFYSDLVDELIANGIEPLVTIFHWDLPMWVYKKGGWLSESIVPLFREYTKVVVEALSDRVKWWMTINEPGCFIMNGYMQGAHAPFKHDYLALSKLTRNCMLAHAASVKAIRQYAKQPVKVGIAFSTGAWIPENETPAEIEKARRLSMEEGSGLIGNRWWMDPM
;
A
#
# COMPACT_ATOMS: atom_id res chain seq x y z
N MET A 1 -0.43 -24.25 -29.57
CA MET A 1 -0.87 -23.61 -28.30
C MET A 1 0.40 -23.41 -27.46
N ARG A 2 0.73 -22.18 -27.05
CA ARG A 2 1.82 -21.99 -26.07
C ARG A 2 1.35 -22.60 -24.77
N ASP A 3 2.19 -23.43 -24.16
CA ASP A 3 1.91 -23.98 -22.82
C ASP A 3 1.80 -22.80 -21.85
N SER A 4 0.58 -22.50 -21.41
CA SER A 4 0.26 -21.35 -20.53
C SER A 4 0.39 -21.71 -19.06
N SER A 5 1.11 -22.78 -18.74
CA SER A 5 1.33 -23.19 -17.35
C SER A 5 2.27 -22.22 -16.63
N PHE A 6 1.84 -21.72 -15.47
CA PHE A 6 2.71 -20.96 -14.60
C PHE A 6 3.84 -21.84 -14.06
N SER A 7 5.01 -21.26 -13.84
CA SER A 7 6.13 -21.92 -13.17
C SER A 7 5.69 -22.50 -11.83
N LYS A 8 6.25 -23.64 -11.41
CA LYS A 8 6.04 -24.21 -10.06
C LYS A 8 6.45 -23.26 -8.93
N ALA A 9 7.34 -22.30 -9.23
CA ALA A 9 7.78 -21.27 -8.29
C ALA A 9 6.88 -20.02 -8.29
N PHE A 10 5.78 -19.99 -9.06
CA PHE A 10 4.85 -18.88 -9.08
C PHE A 10 4.09 -18.79 -7.76
N LEU A 11 4.10 -17.61 -7.15
CA LEU A 11 3.44 -17.38 -5.86
C LEU A 11 1.99 -16.95 -6.07
N TRP A 12 1.07 -17.88 -5.98
CA TRP A 12 -0.36 -17.57 -5.92
C TRP A 12 -0.70 -16.98 -4.57
N GLY A 13 -1.39 -15.83 -4.55
CA GLY A 13 -1.66 -15.12 -3.32
C GLY A 13 -2.88 -14.23 -3.38
N ALA A 14 -3.18 -13.61 -2.25
CA ALA A 14 -4.20 -12.58 -2.10
C ALA A 14 -3.59 -11.30 -1.54
N ALA A 15 -4.33 -10.21 -1.65
CA ALA A 15 -3.92 -8.92 -1.11
C ALA A 15 -5.06 -8.23 -0.36
N ALA A 16 -4.71 -7.53 0.72
CA ALA A 16 -5.62 -6.68 1.48
C ALA A 16 -4.90 -5.43 2.00
N ALA A 17 -5.67 -4.47 2.51
CA ALA A 17 -5.13 -3.27 3.14
C ALA A 17 -5.69 -3.12 4.55
N SER A 18 -4.87 -2.59 5.46
CA SER A 18 -5.22 -2.39 6.88
C SER A 18 -6.56 -1.69 7.07
N ALA A 19 -6.76 -0.54 6.41
CA ALA A 19 -8.01 0.21 6.50
C ALA A 19 -9.24 -0.55 5.98
N GLN A 20 -9.04 -1.51 5.07
CA GLN A 20 -10.14 -2.27 4.46
C GLN A 20 -10.60 -3.44 5.30
N ILE A 21 -9.72 -4.05 6.09
CA ILE A 21 -10.03 -5.33 6.74
C ILE A 21 -9.83 -5.34 8.25
N GLU A 22 -8.92 -4.54 8.82
CA GLU A 22 -8.52 -4.68 10.21
C GLU A 22 -9.66 -4.42 11.21
N GLY A 23 -10.50 -3.41 10.97
CA GLY A 23 -11.47 -3.00 11.98
C GLY A 23 -10.80 -2.50 13.26
N GLY A 24 -11.39 -2.78 14.44
CA GLY A 24 -10.80 -2.44 15.73
C GLY A 24 -10.33 -0.97 15.82
N TRP A 25 -11.13 -0.02 15.32
CA TRP A 25 -10.68 1.34 15.03
C TRP A 25 -10.29 2.17 16.28
N LYS A 26 -10.68 1.71 17.47
CA LYS A 26 -10.27 2.28 18.76
C LYS A 26 -9.33 1.37 19.54
N ASP A 27 -9.05 0.17 19.02
CA ASP A 27 -8.32 -0.85 19.74
C ASP A 27 -6.82 -0.81 19.41
N GLY A 28 -6.00 -1.40 20.27
CA GLY A 28 -4.56 -1.44 20.11
C GLY A 28 -3.91 -0.05 20.00
N GLY A 29 -4.49 0.98 20.66
CA GLY A 29 -3.94 2.33 20.66
C GLY A 29 -3.99 3.08 19.32
N ARG A 30 -4.81 2.62 18.37
CA ARG A 30 -4.97 3.27 17.07
C ARG A 30 -5.53 4.68 17.22
N THR A 31 -4.97 5.63 16.47
CA THR A 31 -5.53 6.97 16.30
C THR A 31 -6.20 7.11 14.92
N PRO A 32 -7.07 8.12 14.73
CA PRO A 32 -7.76 8.28 13.45
C PRO A 32 -6.82 8.46 12.27
N SER A 33 -7.18 7.86 11.14
CA SER A 33 -6.64 8.13 9.81
C SER A 33 -7.56 9.07 9.02
N ILE A 34 -7.13 9.48 7.83
CA ILE A 34 -7.96 10.30 6.94
C ILE A 34 -9.26 9.61 6.52
N TRP A 35 -9.33 8.27 6.54
CA TRP A 35 -10.55 7.53 6.22
C TRP A 35 -11.63 7.64 7.30
N ASP A 36 -11.22 7.89 8.54
CA ASP A 36 -12.18 8.12 9.65
C ASP A 36 -12.86 9.49 9.55
N MET A 37 -12.43 10.37 8.64
CA MET A 37 -13.12 11.63 8.31
C MET A 37 -14.30 11.44 7.35
N ALA A 38 -14.45 10.28 6.74
CA ALA A 38 -15.50 10.03 5.77
C ALA A 38 -16.90 10.20 6.40
N THR A 39 -17.79 10.88 5.69
CA THR A 39 -19.15 11.14 6.12
C THR A 39 -20.14 10.29 5.33
N LYS A 40 -21.40 10.22 5.81
CA LYS A 40 -22.50 9.56 5.09
C LYS A 40 -22.76 10.12 3.68
N LYS A 41 -22.29 11.35 3.40
CA LYS A 41 -22.40 11.94 2.04
C LYS A 41 -21.34 11.39 1.09
N GLN A 42 -20.21 10.94 1.61
CA GLN A 42 -19.06 10.49 0.83
C GLN A 42 -19.00 8.97 0.67
N VAL A 43 -19.55 8.24 1.66
CA VAL A 43 -19.57 6.79 1.64
C VAL A 43 -21.01 6.29 1.47
N LYS A 44 -21.20 5.42 0.47
CA LYS A 44 -22.51 4.81 0.19
C LYS A 44 -23.05 4.12 1.46
N HIS A 45 -24.31 4.35 1.78
CA HIS A 45 -24.98 3.87 2.99
C HIS A 45 -24.39 4.35 4.31
N GLY A 46 -23.35 5.21 4.30
CA GLY A 46 -22.66 5.68 5.50
C GLY A 46 -21.85 4.59 6.20
N GLU A 47 -21.43 3.58 5.47
CA GLU A 47 -20.57 2.50 5.97
C GLU A 47 -19.20 3.03 6.38
N THR A 48 -18.55 2.33 7.28
CA THR A 48 -17.25 2.70 7.82
C THR A 48 -16.32 1.47 7.86
N CYS A 49 -15.01 1.71 7.87
CA CYS A 49 -14.02 0.67 8.09
C CYS A 49 -13.79 0.34 9.58
N HIS A 50 -14.67 0.79 10.49
CA HIS A 50 -14.47 0.67 11.93
C HIS A 50 -14.51 -0.78 12.42
N THR A 51 -15.35 -1.61 11.83
CA THR A 51 -15.41 -3.06 12.10
C THR A 51 -14.78 -3.84 10.97
N ALA A 52 -15.13 -3.49 9.71
CA ALA A 52 -14.64 -4.17 8.50
C ALA A 52 -14.79 -5.71 8.62
N CYS A 53 -13.72 -6.46 8.35
CA CYS A 53 -13.68 -7.91 8.55
C CYS A 53 -13.22 -8.29 9.98
N ASP A 54 -12.92 -7.31 10.80
CA ASP A 54 -12.40 -7.48 12.17
C ASP A 54 -11.08 -8.30 12.21
N HIS A 55 -10.27 -8.16 11.17
CA HIS A 55 -9.01 -8.89 11.04
C HIS A 55 -8.06 -8.65 12.21
N PHE A 56 -8.08 -7.46 12.82
CA PHE A 56 -7.25 -7.15 13.98
C PHE A 56 -7.46 -8.11 15.15
N HIS A 57 -8.68 -8.64 15.33
CA HIS A 57 -9.00 -9.62 16.36
C HIS A 57 -9.03 -11.06 15.82
N ARG A 58 -9.37 -11.23 14.52
CA ARG A 58 -9.62 -12.55 13.90
C ARG A 58 -8.51 -13.04 12.97
N TRP A 59 -7.36 -12.40 12.96
CA TRP A 59 -6.27 -12.71 12.03
C TRP A 59 -5.83 -14.17 11.99
N LYS A 60 -5.91 -14.91 13.12
CA LYS A 60 -5.59 -16.34 13.14
C LYS A 60 -6.58 -17.17 12.34
N GLU A 61 -7.86 -16.85 12.46
CA GLU A 61 -8.93 -17.49 11.67
C GLU A 61 -8.73 -17.20 10.18
N ASP A 62 -8.42 -15.93 9.86
CA ASP A 62 -8.20 -15.50 8.48
C ASP A 62 -6.97 -16.20 7.87
N VAL A 63 -5.87 -16.34 8.61
CA VAL A 63 -4.69 -17.10 8.13
C VAL A 63 -5.03 -18.57 7.94
N ALA A 64 -5.83 -19.17 8.82
CA ALA A 64 -6.29 -20.55 8.65
C ALA A 64 -7.12 -20.72 7.36
N LEU A 65 -8.01 -19.78 7.06
CA LEU A 65 -8.76 -19.76 5.79
C LEU A 65 -7.84 -19.60 4.56
N MET A 66 -6.84 -18.73 4.64
CA MET A 66 -5.85 -18.56 3.56
C MET A 66 -5.09 -19.86 3.28
N LYS A 67 -4.73 -20.60 4.34
CA LYS A 67 -4.10 -21.93 4.24
C LYS A 67 -5.04 -22.94 3.57
N GLU A 68 -6.31 -22.99 4.00
CA GLU A 68 -7.32 -23.87 3.42
C GLU A 68 -7.52 -23.58 1.92
N MET A 69 -7.52 -22.29 1.52
CA MET A 69 -7.56 -21.85 0.13
C MET A 69 -6.30 -22.21 -0.67
N GLY A 70 -5.24 -22.68 -0.02
CA GLY A 70 -3.97 -23.03 -0.66
C GLY A 70 -3.11 -21.86 -1.08
N LEU A 71 -3.32 -20.66 -0.54
CA LEU A 71 -2.52 -19.49 -0.84
C LEU A 71 -1.05 -19.70 -0.48
N LYS A 72 -0.16 -19.19 -1.31
CA LYS A 72 1.30 -19.27 -1.14
C LYS A 72 1.93 -17.94 -0.75
N SER A 73 1.19 -16.86 -0.88
CA SER A 73 1.61 -15.54 -0.47
C SER A 73 0.43 -14.70 -0.03
N TYR A 74 0.68 -13.77 0.87
CA TYR A 74 -0.29 -12.79 1.32
C TYR A 74 0.35 -11.41 1.38
N ARG A 75 -0.23 -10.45 0.62
CA ARG A 75 0.17 -9.05 0.66
C ARG A 75 -0.78 -8.27 1.57
N PHE A 76 -0.25 -7.62 2.57
CA PHE A 76 -1.02 -6.79 3.50
C PHE A 76 -0.31 -5.48 3.77
N SER A 77 -1.04 -4.47 4.20
CA SER A 77 -0.44 -3.20 4.60
C SER A 77 -0.38 -3.04 6.12
N ILE A 78 0.57 -2.24 6.55
CA ILE A 78 0.72 -1.86 7.96
C ILE A 78 -0.03 -0.56 8.19
N SER A 79 -0.83 -0.48 9.25
CA SER A 79 -1.52 0.75 9.62
C SER A 79 -0.57 1.72 10.31
N TRP A 80 -0.23 2.82 9.62
CA TRP A 80 0.64 3.84 10.19
C TRP A 80 0.05 4.47 11.46
N SER A 81 -1.26 4.68 11.49
CA SER A 81 -1.97 5.25 12.65
C SER A 81 -1.99 4.32 13.87
N ARG A 82 -1.72 3.02 13.69
CA ARG A 82 -1.52 2.08 14.80
C ARG A 82 -0.07 2.07 15.27
N VAL A 83 0.87 1.99 14.32
CA VAL A 83 2.31 1.86 14.63
C VAL A 83 2.88 3.12 15.25
N ILE A 84 2.49 4.30 14.71
CA ILE A 84 2.89 5.61 15.23
C ILE A 84 1.62 6.45 15.44
N PRO A 85 0.90 6.23 16.54
CA PRO A 85 -0.38 6.91 16.82
C PRO A 85 -0.22 8.42 17.00
N GLU A 86 0.92 8.87 17.50
CA GLU A 86 1.31 10.27 17.64
C GLU A 86 2.78 10.44 17.23
N GLU A 87 3.16 11.66 16.87
CA GLU A 87 4.53 11.95 16.47
C GLU A 87 5.55 11.51 17.53
N GLY A 88 6.53 10.72 17.11
CA GLY A 88 7.58 10.20 17.98
C GLY A 88 7.16 9.09 18.94
N LYS A 89 5.89 8.66 18.92
CA LYS A 89 5.40 7.58 19.78
C LYS A 89 5.21 6.30 18.98
N VAL A 90 6.10 5.35 19.17
CA VAL A 90 5.97 4.00 18.60
C VAL A 90 5.14 3.12 19.53
N ASN A 91 4.21 2.37 18.96
CA ASN A 91 3.37 1.44 19.70
C ASN A 91 3.91 0.00 19.62
N PRO A 92 4.55 -0.51 20.68
CA PRO A 92 5.17 -1.83 20.67
C PRO A 92 4.15 -2.98 20.61
N GLU A 93 2.96 -2.80 21.18
CA GLU A 93 1.92 -3.83 21.17
C GLU A 93 1.42 -4.12 19.75
N VAL A 94 1.27 -3.07 18.94
CA VAL A 94 0.88 -3.21 17.54
C VAL A 94 2.00 -3.77 16.69
N LEU A 95 3.25 -3.40 16.95
CA LEU A 95 4.39 -4.05 16.29
C LEU A 95 4.43 -5.55 16.60
N LYS A 96 4.09 -5.93 17.84
CA LYS A 96 3.95 -7.34 18.22
C LYS A 96 2.81 -8.01 17.45
N PHE A 97 1.65 -7.37 17.29
CA PHE A 97 0.54 -7.90 16.48
C PHE A 97 0.99 -8.22 15.05
N TYR A 98 1.65 -7.29 14.36
CA TYR A 98 2.16 -7.55 13.01
C TYR A 98 3.27 -8.59 12.98
N SER A 99 4.10 -8.65 14.01
CA SER A 99 5.12 -9.70 14.17
C SER A 99 4.49 -11.08 14.30
N ASP A 100 3.47 -11.21 15.16
CA ASP A 100 2.75 -12.46 15.36
C ASP A 100 1.99 -12.90 14.08
N LEU A 101 1.41 -11.95 13.33
CA LEU A 101 0.80 -12.22 12.03
C LEU A 101 1.82 -12.76 11.01
N VAL A 102 3.00 -12.15 10.95
CA VAL A 102 4.09 -12.63 10.07
C VAL A 102 4.51 -14.05 10.45
N ASP A 103 4.67 -14.32 11.74
CA ASP A 103 5.02 -15.66 12.21
C ASP A 103 3.97 -16.72 11.84
N GLU A 104 2.70 -16.39 12.01
CA GLU A 104 1.59 -17.30 11.67
C GLU A 104 1.53 -17.57 10.16
N LEU A 105 1.70 -16.53 9.33
CA LEU A 105 1.76 -16.72 7.87
C LEU A 105 2.87 -17.69 7.47
N ILE A 106 4.08 -17.47 7.99
CA ILE A 106 5.25 -18.32 7.70
C ILE A 106 5.03 -19.75 8.19
N ALA A 107 4.49 -19.91 9.41
CA ALA A 107 4.18 -21.24 9.97
C ALA A 107 3.18 -22.01 9.12
N ASN A 108 2.30 -21.31 8.40
CA ASN A 108 1.34 -21.89 7.47
C ASN A 108 1.82 -21.98 6.01
N GLY A 109 3.12 -21.68 5.75
CA GLY A 109 3.71 -21.78 4.41
C GLY A 109 3.26 -20.67 3.45
N ILE A 110 2.85 -19.53 3.99
CA ILE A 110 2.38 -18.35 3.25
C ILE A 110 3.47 -17.27 3.34
N GLU A 111 4.05 -16.88 2.20
CA GLU A 111 5.07 -15.81 2.13
C GLU A 111 4.44 -14.45 2.40
N PRO A 112 4.91 -13.70 3.43
CA PRO A 112 4.40 -12.37 3.71
C PRO A 112 5.00 -11.31 2.77
N LEU A 113 4.13 -10.47 2.17
CA LEU A 113 4.49 -9.31 1.36
C LEU A 113 3.94 -8.06 2.05
N VAL A 114 4.81 -7.19 2.54
CA VAL A 114 4.40 -6.03 3.34
C VAL A 114 4.32 -4.77 2.49
N THR A 115 3.21 -4.06 2.58
CA THR A 115 3.00 -2.72 2.05
C THR A 115 3.09 -1.71 3.18
N ILE A 116 4.02 -0.74 3.07
CA ILE A 116 4.22 0.29 4.10
C ILE A 116 3.05 1.25 4.14
N PHE A 117 2.55 1.73 3.00
CA PHE A 117 1.45 2.68 2.94
C PHE A 117 0.37 2.27 1.95
N HIS A 118 -0.88 2.15 2.45
CA HIS A 118 -2.05 1.87 1.63
C HIS A 118 -3.21 2.81 1.97
N TRP A 119 -2.93 4.13 1.81
CA TRP A 119 -3.88 5.24 1.80
C TRP A 119 -4.42 5.71 3.16
N ASP A 120 -4.11 5.03 4.23
CA ASP A 120 -4.58 5.31 5.59
C ASP A 120 -3.66 6.28 6.37
N LEU A 121 -3.44 7.47 5.79
CA LEU A 121 -2.59 8.49 6.39
C LEU A 121 -3.11 8.90 7.78
N PRO A 122 -2.27 8.87 8.85
CA PRO A 122 -2.69 9.31 10.17
C PRO A 122 -3.15 10.76 10.19
N MET A 123 -4.18 11.08 10.96
CA MET A 123 -4.70 12.44 11.08
C MET A 123 -3.67 13.44 11.60
N TRP A 124 -2.74 13.00 12.46
CA TRP A 124 -1.69 13.89 12.95
C TRP A 124 -0.70 14.28 11.83
N VAL A 125 -0.37 13.35 10.90
CA VAL A 125 0.44 13.63 9.71
C VAL A 125 -0.33 14.54 8.75
N TYR A 126 -1.63 14.26 8.54
CA TYR A 126 -2.49 15.07 7.68
C TYR A 126 -2.57 16.53 8.17
N LYS A 127 -2.73 16.75 9.48
CA LYS A 127 -2.75 18.08 10.10
C LYS A 127 -1.44 18.86 9.91
N LYS A 128 -0.31 18.18 9.67
CA LYS A 128 0.98 18.78 9.30
C LYS A 128 1.13 19.05 7.80
N GLY A 129 0.05 18.90 7.03
CA GLY A 129 0.01 19.11 5.59
C GLY A 129 0.03 17.81 4.78
N GLY A 130 0.27 16.65 5.41
CA GLY A 130 0.24 15.34 4.76
C GLY A 130 1.11 15.30 3.50
N TRP A 131 0.61 14.71 2.43
CA TRP A 131 1.32 14.59 1.15
C TRP A 131 1.57 15.95 0.46
N LEU A 132 0.89 17.02 0.89
CA LEU A 132 1.14 18.38 0.41
C LEU A 132 2.34 19.07 1.10
N SER A 133 2.87 18.51 2.17
CA SER A 133 4.03 19.02 2.88
C SER A 133 5.29 18.23 2.59
N GLU A 134 6.43 18.88 2.43
CA GLU A 134 7.72 18.18 2.29
C GLU A 134 8.11 17.41 3.56
N SER A 135 7.51 17.74 4.71
CA SER A 135 7.68 16.99 5.97
C SER A 135 7.23 15.53 5.88
N ILE A 136 6.40 15.17 4.88
CA ILE A 136 5.99 13.79 4.66
C ILE A 136 7.20 12.86 4.41
N VAL A 137 8.24 13.36 3.77
CA VAL A 137 9.41 12.57 3.39
C VAL A 137 10.16 12.02 4.61
N PRO A 138 10.63 12.86 5.57
CA PRO A 138 11.26 12.36 6.78
C PRO A 138 10.30 11.57 7.68
N LEU A 139 9.02 11.97 7.78
CA LEU A 139 8.02 11.23 8.57
C LEU A 139 7.78 9.83 8.02
N PHE A 140 7.66 9.70 6.70
CA PHE A 140 7.46 8.41 6.04
C PHE A 140 8.71 7.52 6.14
N ARG A 141 9.90 8.12 6.04
CA ARG A 141 11.17 7.41 6.26
C ARG A 141 11.26 6.83 7.67
N GLU A 142 10.92 7.62 8.70
CA GLU A 142 10.96 7.15 10.10
C GLU A 142 9.94 6.05 10.36
N TYR A 143 8.71 6.20 9.86
CA TYR A 143 7.71 5.14 9.92
C TYR A 143 8.19 3.85 9.24
N THR A 144 8.75 3.97 8.05
CA THR A 144 9.33 2.83 7.33
C THR A 144 10.41 2.14 8.15
N LYS A 145 11.34 2.91 8.74
CA LYS A 145 12.41 2.38 9.60
C LYS A 145 11.84 1.54 10.74
N VAL A 146 10.88 2.08 11.49
CA VAL A 146 10.25 1.38 12.63
C VAL A 146 9.68 0.02 12.20
N VAL A 147 8.93 -0.01 11.10
CA VAL A 147 8.32 -1.26 10.59
C VAL A 147 9.38 -2.26 10.13
N VAL A 148 10.40 -1.78 9.41
CA VAL A 148 11.48 -2.63 8.87
C VAL A 148 12.31 -3.23 10.00
N GLU A 149 12.69 -2.46 11.00
CA GLU A 149 13.42 -2.96 12.16
C GLU A 149 12.65 -4.03 12.94
N ALA A 150 11.31 -3.95 12.94
CA ALA A 150 10.46 -4.93 13.61
C ALA A 150 10.27 -6.24 12.84
N LEU A 151 10.21 -6.21 11.49
CA LEU A 151 9.71 -7.34 10.70
C LEU A 151 10.72 -7.90 9.70
N SER A 152 11.82 -7.20 9.39
CA SER A 152 12.70 -7.57 8.27
C SER A 152 13.62 -8.76 8.52
N ASP A 153 13.64 -9.31 9.72
CA ASP A 153 14.28 -10.60 10.02
C ASP A 153 13.54 -11.77 9.35
N ARG A 154 12.26 -11.60 9.00
CA ARG A 154 11.38 -12.60 8.41
C ARG A 154 10.77 -12.16 7.08
N VAL A 155 10.40 -10.87 6.94
CA VAL A 155 9.82 -10.32 5.71
C VAL A 155 10.90 -9.96 4.71
N LYS A 156 10.78 -10.52 3.48
CA LYS A 156 11.71 -10.27 2.35
C LYS A 156 11.15 -9.33 1.32
N TRP A 157 9.82 -9.21 1.19
CA TRP A 157 9.15 -8.49 0.12
C TRP A 157 8.45 -7.24 0.65
N TRP A 158 8.86 -6.07 0.12
CA TRP A 158 8.41 -4.78 0.58
C TRP A 158 7.85 -3.94 -0.55
N MET A 159 6.65 -3.43 -0.39
CA MET A 159 6.07 -2.37 -1.21
C MET A 159 6.01 -1.10 -0.38
N THR A 160 6.59 -0.01 -0.87
CA THR A 160 6.62 1.25 -0.14
C THR A 160 5.25 1.92 -0.12
N ILE A 161 4.64 2.08 -1.29
CA ILE A 161 3.37 2.78 -1.49
C ILE A 161 2.50 1.95 -2.43
N ASN A 162 1.22 1.84 -2.11
CA ASN A 162 0.22 1.29 -3.00
C ASN A 162 -0.39 2.37 -3.88
N GLU A 163 -0.33 2.19 -5.19
CA GLU A 163 -1.05 2.95 -6.22
C GLU A 163 -1.04 4.46 -6.00
N PRO A 164 0.15 5.11 -6.08
CA PRO A 164 0.25 6.55 -5.84
C PRO A 164 -0.67 7.38 -6.73
N GLY A 165 -0.87 6.99 -7.99
CA GLY A 165 -1.79 7.63 -8.90
C GLY A 165 -3.22 7.62 -8.39
N CYS A 166 -3.68 6.50 -7.84
CA CYS A 166 -5.05 6.35 -7.38
C CYS A 166 -5.36 7.23 -6.17
N PHE A 167 -4.52 7.23 -5.13
CA PHE A 167 -4.83 8.04 -3.95
C PHE A 167 -4.66 9.54 -4.23
N ILE A 168 -3.75 9.94 -5.13
CA ILE A 168 -3.59 11.34 -5.53
C ILE A 168 -4.80 11.78 -6.36
N MET A 169 -5.17 11.04 -7.40
CA MET A 169 -6.31 11.38 -8.24
C MET A 169 -7.61 11.38 -7.46
N ASN A 170 -7.94 10.28 -6.82
CA ASN A 170 -9.23 10.12 -6.17
C ASN A 170 -9.32 10.92 -4.86
N GLY A 171 -8.22 11.04 -4.12
CA GLY A 171 -8.22 11.70 -2.81
C GLY A 171 -8.02 13.20 -2.85
N TYR A 172 -7.14 13.67 -3.74
CA TYR A 172 -6.76 15.09 -3.74
C TYR A 172 -7.32 15.87 -4.92
N MET A 173 -7.59 15.23 -6.06
CA MET A 173 -8.06 15.93 -7.26
C MET A 173 -9.57 15.78 -7.47
N GLN A 174 -10.11 14.57 -7.36
CA GLN A 174 -11.52 14.28 -7.63
C GLN A 174 -12.40 14.27 -6.37
N GLY A 175 -11.81 14.19 -5.19
CA GLY A 175 -12.54 14.15 -3.93
C GLY A 175 -13.42 12.91 -3.73
N ALA A 176 -13.16 11.83 -4.49
CA ALA A 176 -13.89 10.57 -4.38
C ALA A 176 -13.43 9.70 -3.21
N HIS A 177 -12.16 9.86 -2.78
CA HIS A 177 -11.56 9.17 -1.65
C HIS A 177 -11.06 10.17 -0.60
N ALA A 178 -10.76 9.66 0.61
CA ALA A 178 -10.08 10.47 1.62
C ALA A 178 -8.74 11.01 1.07
N PRO A 179 -8.40 12.27 1.35
CA PRO A 179 -9.03 13.25 2.23
C PRO A 179 -10.08 14.14 1.56
N PHE A 180 -10.73 13.72 0.49
CA PHE A 180 -11.86 14.36 -0.21
C PHE A 180 -11.58 15.79 -0.68
N LYS A 181 -10.38 16.02 -1.21
CA LYS A 181 -9.94 17.31 -1.76
C LYS A 181 -10.27 17.44 -3.24
N HIS A 182 -10.40 18.69 -3.71
CA HIS A 182 -10.57 19.05 -5.11
C HIS A 182 -9.50 20.10 -5.50
N ASP A 183 -8.25 19.67 -5.63
CA ASP A 183 -7.11 20.54 -5.88
C ASP A 183 -6.22 20.00 -7.00
N TYR A 184 -6.55 20.36 -8.22
CA TYR A 184 -5.79 19.96 -9.41
C TYR A 184 -4.42 20.65 -9.51
N LEU A 185 -4.24 21.81 -8.87
CA LEU A 185 -2.96 22.54 -8.88
C LEU A 185 -1.91 21.87 -8.01
N ALA A 186 -2.34 21.05 -7.06
CA ALA A 186 -1.46 20.33 -6.15
C ALA A 186 -0.75 19.12 -6.79
N LEU A 187 -1.12 18.69 -8.00
CA LEU A 187 -0.65 17.45 -8.61
C LEU A 187 0.88 17.31 -8.62
N SER A 188 1.59 18.32 -9.14
CA SER A 188 3.05 18.27 -9.25
C SER A 188 3.71 18.12 -7.88
N LYS A 189 3.20 18.83 -6.88
CA LYS A 189 3.70 18.79 -5.51
C LYS A 189 3.44 17.45 -4.85
N LEU A 190 2.23 16.90 -5.01
CA LEU A 190 1.85 15.58 -4.51
C LEU A 190 2.72 14.48 -5.13
N THR A 191 2.88 14.49 -6.45
CA THR A 191 3.72 13.54 -7.18
C THR A 191 5.16 13.61 -6.70
N ARG A 192 5.75 14.82 -6.65
CA ARG A 192 7.13 15.03 -6.18
C ARG A 192 7.32 14.48 -4.76
N ASN A 193 6.45 14.85 -3.83
CA ASN A 193 6.56 14.41 -2.44
C ASN A 193 6.39 12.89 -2.30
N CYS A 194 5.48 12.30 -3.08
CA CYS A 194 5.26 10.86 -3.11
C CYS A 194 6.52 10.11 -3.61
N MET A 195 7.15 10.58 -4.69
CA MET A 195 8.36 9.97 -5.22
C MET A 195 9.56 10.12 -4.26
N LEU A 196 9.71 11.29 -3.64
CA LEU A 196 10.75 11.50 -2.63
C LEU A 196 10.54 10.62 -1.40
N ALA A 197 9.29 10.45 -0.95
CA ALA A 197 8.96 9.57 0.16
C ALA A 197 9.22 8.10 -0.21
N HIS A 198 8.87 7.67 -1.43
CA HIS A 198 9.23 6.35 -1.95
C HIS A 198 10.74 6.14 -1.90
N ALA A 199 11.52 7.04 -2.48
CA ALA A 199 12.98 6.94 -2.51
C ALA A 199 13.59 6.90 -1.08
N ALA A 200 13.07 7.71 -0.17
CA ALA A 200 13.49 7.71 1.24
C ALA A 200 13.15 6.40 1.95
N SER A 201 11.96 5.84 1.66
CA SER A 201 11.52 4.54 2.17
C SER A 201 12.39 3.39 1.63
N VAL A 202 12.70 3.36 0.33
CA VAL A 202 13.62 2.36 -0.27
C VAL A 202 14.98 2.41 0.41
N LYS A 203 15.54 3.61 0.62
CA LYS A 203 16.81 3.78 1.34
C LYS A 203 16.72 3.26 2.78
N ALA A 204 15.63 3.56 3.49
CA ALA A 204 15.41 3.07 4.85
C ALA A 204 15.30 1.53 4.88
N ILE A 205 14.52 0.92 3.98
CA ILE A 205 14.39 -0.53 3.90
C ILE A 205 15.77 -1.18 3.68
N ARG A 206 16.54 -0.71 2.71
CA ARG A 206 17.88 -1.25 2.43
C ARG A 206 18.88 -1.03 3.56
N GLN A 207 18.74 0.07 4.31
CA GLN A 207 19.64 0.42 5.41
C GLN A 207 19.37 -0.39 6.67
N TYR A 208 18.10 -0.63 7.01
CA TYR A 208 17.67 -1.21 8.28
C TYR A 208 17.21 -2.66 8.20
N ALA A 209 17.13 -3.23 7.00
CA ALA A 209 16.77 -4.62 6.83
C ALA A 209 17.84 -5.55 7.45
N LYS A 210 17.38 -6.58 8.14
CA LYS A 210 18.20 -7.58 8.84
C LYS A 210 18.61 -8.75 7.94
N GLN A 211 18.11 -8.79 6.70
CA GLN A 211 18.43 -9.79 5.67
C GLN A 211 18.30 -9.17 4.27
N PRO A 212 18.74 -9.86 3.20
CA PRO A 212 18.49 -9.42 1.83
C PRO A 212 17.00 -9.30 1.54
N VAL A 213 16.61 -8.14 0.97
CA VAL A 213 15.20 -7.79 0.73
C VAL A 213 14.96 -7.41 -0.73
N LYS A 214 13.73 -7.61 -1.19
CA LYS A 214 13.22 -7.07 -2.44
C LYS A 214 12.26 -5.94 -2.12
N VAL A 215 12.49 -4.79 -2.74
CA VAL A 215 11.71 -3.58 -2.49
C VAL A 215 11.25 -2.96 -3.78
N GLY A 216 10.00 -2.53 -3.81
CA GLY A 216 9.39 -1.86 -4.94
C GLY A 216 8.23 -0.97 -4.53
N ILE A 217 7.44 -0.60 -5.52
CA ILE A 217 6.18 0.14 -5.38
C ILE A 217 5.11 -0.64 -6.13
N ALA A 218 3.87 -0.59 -5.67
CA ALA A 218 2.77 -1.23 -6.37
C ALA A 218 2.00 -0.17 -7.18
N PHE A 219 2.18 -0.18 -8.49
CA PHE A 219 1.46 0.74 -9.37
C PHE A 219 0.10 0.18 -9.80
N SER A 220 -0.86 1.07 -9.96
CA SER A 220 -2.06 0.81 -10.78
C SER A 220 -1.67 1.11 -12.23
N THR A 221 -1.45 0.06 -12.99
CA THR A 221 -1.02 0.17 -14.39
C THR A 221 -2.07 -0.41 -15.32
N GLY A 222 -2.13 0.12 -16.52
CA GLY A 222 -2.93 -0.43 -17.61
C GLY A 222 -2.06 -0.95 -18.73
N ALA A 223 -2.53 -1.94 -19.45
CA ALA A 223 -1.90 -2.41 -20.68
C ALA A 223 -2.93 -2.47 -21.79
N TRP A 224 -2.57 -1.91 -22.94
CA TRP A 224 -3.33 -2.10 -24.17
C TRP A 224 -2.89 -3.40 -24.81
N ILE A 225 -3.87 -4.22 -25.16
CA ILE A 225 -3.65 -5.49 -25.85
C ILE A 225 -3.88 -5.27 -27.34
N PRO A 226 -2.98 -5.73 -28.24
CA PRO A 226 -3.18 -5.59 -29.66
C PRO A 226 -4.39 -6.42 -30.12
N GLU A 227 -5.19 -5.88 -31.04
CA GLU A 227 -6.35 -6.57 -31.60
C GLU A 227 -5.95 -7.84 -32.36
N ASN A 228 -4.78 -7.80 -32.99
CA ASN A 228 -4.15 -8.94 -33.66
C ASN A 228 -2.63 -8.89 -33.51
N GLU A 229 -1.95 -10.00 -33.78
CA GLU A 229 -0.48 -10.13 -33.59
C GLU A 229 0.33 -9.55 -34.78
N THR A 230 -0.17 -8.54 -35.49
CA THR A 230 0.65 -7.85 -36.49
C THR A 230 1.65 -6.91 -35.82
N PRO A 231 2.87 -6.71 -36.40
CA PRO A 231 3.87 -5.80 -35.83
C PRO A 231 3.32 -4.37 -35.61
N ALA A 232 2.44 -3.89 -36.49
CA ALA A 232 1.84 -2.56 -36.39
C ALA A 232 0.89 -2.44 -35.18
N GLU A 233 0.03 -3.43 -34.94
CA GLU A 233 -0.88 -3.42 -33.78
C GLU A 233 -0.13 -3.68 -32.46
N ILE A 234 0.90 -4.53 -32.48
CA ILE A 234 1.77 -4.73 -31.30
C ILE A 234 2.46 -3.41 -30.93
N GLU A 235 3.05 -2.70 -31.88
CA GLU A 235 3.72 -1.42 -31.63
C GLU A 235 2.74 -0.34 -31.18
N LYS A 236 1.54 -0.27 -31.78
CA LYS A 236 0.46 0.63 -31.34
C LYS A 236 0.06 0.35 -29.89
N ALA A 237 -0.15 -0.92 -29.52
CA ALA A 237 -0.50 -1.31 -28.16
C ALA A 237 0.63 -0.98 -27.17
N ARG A 238 1.89 -1.22 -27.55
CA ARG A 238 3.08 -0.85 -26.76
C ARG A 238 3.10 0.67 -26.53
N ARG A 239 2.95 1.47 -27.58
CA ARG A 239 2.96 2.93 -27.49
C ARG A 239 1.84 3.46 -26.60
N LEU A 240 0.61 2.96 -26.78
CA LEU A 240 -0.53 3.33 -25.94
C LEU A 240 -0.33 2.93 -24.49
N SER A 241 0.31 1.79 -24.22
CA SER A 241 0.59 1.32 -22.85
C SER A 241 1.67 2.14 -22.16
N MET A 242 2.73 2.52 -22.88
CA MET A 242 3.96 3.05 -22.26
C MET A 242 4.15 4.55 -22.50
N GLU A 243 3.69 5.11 -23.61
CA GLU A 243 4.04 6.47 -24.02
C GLU A 243 2.83 7.42 -24.00
N GLU A 244 1.70 6.99 -24.54
CA GLU A 244 0.52 7.85 -24.79
C GLU A 244 -0.64 7.54 -23.81
N GLY A 245 -0.54 6.45 -23.04
CA GLY A 245 -1.66 5.91 -22.27
C GLY A 245 -2.08 6.78 -21.10
N SER A 246 -3.37 6.98 -21.02
CA SER A 246 -4.20 7.40 -19.87
C SER A 246 -3.74 8.61 -19.02
N GLY A 247 -3.01 9.57 -19.55
CA GLY A 247 -2.78 10.87 -18.89
C GLY A 247 -2.09 10.76 -17.53
N LEU A 248 -2.65 11.44 -16.51
CA LEU A 248 -2.08 11.55 -15.16
C LEU A 248 -1.97 10.23 -14.37
N ILE A 249 -2.59 9.15 -14.86
CA ILE A 249 -2.53 7.81 -14.26
C ILE A 249 -1.69 6.88 -15.14
N GLY A 250 -1.16 7.38 -16.27
CA GLY A 250 -0.40 6.58 -17.24
C GLY A 250 0.88 5.99 -16.64
N ASN A 251 1.27 4.86 -17.18
CA ASN A 251 2.48 4.14 -16.73
C ASN A 251 3.71 5.06 -16.73
N ARG A 252 3.88 5.84 -17.78
CA ARG A 252 5.01 6.75 -17.95
C ARG A 252 5.14 7.79 -16.83
N TRP A 253 4.02 8.37 -16.39
CA TRP A 253 4.04 9.39 -15.32
C TRP A 253 4.70 8.91 -14.04
N TRP A 254 4.51 7.64 -13.72
CA TRP A 254 4.99 7.03 -12.48
C TRP A 254 6.27 6.23 -12.64
N MET A 255 6.49 5.61 -13.81
CA MET A 255 7.62 4.70 -14.02
C MET A 255 8.87 5.38 -14.56
N ASP A 256 8.73 6.39 -15.42
CA ASP A 256 9.89 7.10 -15.99
C ASP A 256 10.75 7.85 -14.96
N PRO A 257 10.19 8.47 -13.89
CA PRO A 257 10.99 9.15 -12.88
C PRO A 257 11.67 8.23 -11.86
N MET A 258 11.35 6.94 -11.87
CA MET A 258 11.90 5.94 -10.94
C MET A 258 13.15 5.27 -11.49
#